data_51ed9ac0739326994feab91a8dae8a33
#
_entry.id   51ed9ac0739326994feab91a8dae8a33
#
_cell.length_a   1.000
_cell.length_b   1.000
_cell.length_c   1.000
_cell.angle_alpha   90.00
_cell.angle_beta   90.00
_cell.angle_gamma   90.00
#
_symmetry.space_group_name_H-M   'P 1'
#
loop_
_entity.id
_entity.type
_entity.pdbx_description
1 polymer ?
#
loop_
_entity_poly.entity_id
_entity_poly.type
_entity_poly.pdbx_seq_one_letter_code
_entity_poly.pdbx_strand_id
1 'polypeptide(L)'
;MQYKFLKNFPRRMKNVGLYAVLIQNSAQKMSWKQFGFSKFDEQLNLIFAVMLYIMEQSLKEENCTMDDIGAYIDTLNTRYLQKQITYEDCRKLGDFIVNVILSNEGRAMYFDGYDFEQNAYHIMHVSYVANRIVYLDQ
;
A
#
# COMPACT_ATOMS: atom_id res chain seq x y z
N MET A 1 28.02 -25.29 -0.26
CA MET A 1 27.43 -25.03 -1.59
C MET A 1 26.57 -23.78 -1.50
N GLN A 2 26.88 -22.78 -2.30
CA GLN A 2 26.05 -21.58 -2.38
C GLN A 2 25.05 -21.74 -3.51
N TYR A 3 23.79 -21.49 -3.18
CA TYR A 3 22.73 -21.46 -4.18
C TYR A 3 22.69 -20.08 -4.83
N LYS A 4 22.69 -20.02 -6.14
CA LYS A 4 22.69 -18.75 -6.88
C LYS A 4 21.46 -17.88 -6.55
N PHE A 5 20.31 -18.50 -6.28
CA PHE A 5 19.10 -17.76 -5.98
C PHE A 5 19.14 -17.06 -4.61
N LEU A 6 20.08 -17.43 -3.73
CA LEU A 6 20.28 -16.76 -2.45
C LEU A 6 21.21 -15.55 -2.55
N LYS A 7 21.89 -15.38 -3.68
CA LYS A 7 22.73 -14.21 -3.92
C LYS A 7 21.83 -12.96 -3.97
N ASN A 8 22.24 -11.92 -3.27
CA ASN A 8 21.49 -10.68 -3.16
C ASN A 8 20.08 -10.90 -2.55
N PHE A 9 19.94 -11.89 -1.70
CA PHE A 9 18.66 -12.20 -1.06
C PHE A 9 18.06 -10.99 -0.34
N PRO A 10 18.81 -10.21 0.47
CA PRO A 10 18.21 -9.04 1.14
C PRO A 10 17.63 -8.03 0.14
N ARG A 11 18.31 -7.79 -0.98
CA ARG A 11 17.84 -6.87 -2.01
C ARG A 11 16.55 -7.36 -2.66
N ARG A 12 16.50 -8.67 -2.94
CA ARG A 12 15.29 -9.28 -3.51
C ARG A 12 14.13 -9.26 -2.51
N MET A 13 14.44 -9.55 -1.25
CA MET A 13 13.43 -9.51 -0.18
C MET A 13 12.89 -8.10 0.02
N LYS A 14 13.68 -7.06 -0.23
CA LYS A 14 13.21 -5.69 -0.10
C LYS A 14 12.01 -5.43 -1.03
N ASN A 15 12.06 -5.99 -2.24
CA ASN A 15 10.96 -5.83 -3.20
C ASN A 15 9.70 -6.57 -2.75
N VAL A 16 9.86 -7.76 -2.16
CA VAL A 16 8.74 -8.56 -1.66
C VAL A 16 8.26 -8.04 -0.31
N GLY A 17 9.21 -7.60 0.52
CA GLY A 17 8.94 -7.14 1.88
C GLY A 17 7.99 -5.97 1.93
N LEU A 18 7.97 -5.12 0.91
CA LEU A 18 7.00 -4.05 0.82
C LEU A 18 5.58 -4.61 0.92
N TYR A 19 5.29 -5.64 0.14
CA TYR A 19 3.96 -6.24 0.13
C TYR A 19 3.64 -6.90 1.48
N ALA A 20 4.63 -7.54 2.08
CA ALA A 20 4.46 -8.14 3.41
C ALA A 20 4.11 -7.09 4.47
N VAL A 21 4.79 -5.95 4.44
CA VAL A 21 4.52 -4.85 5.37
C VAL A 21 3.12 -4.27 5.14
N LEU A 22 2.73 -4.08 3.89
CA LEU A 22 1.40 -3.59 3.56
C LEU A 22 0.31 -4.56 4.03
N ILE A 23 0.53 -5.87 3.82
CA ILE A 23 -0.39 -6.91 4.27
C ILE A 23 -0.53 -6.88 5.79
N GLN A 24 0.58 -6.86 6.49
CA GLN A 24 0.59 -6.83 7.96
C GLN A 24 -0.12 -5.59 8.49
N ASN A 25 0.17 -4.44 7.89
CA ASN A 25 -0.42 -3.17 8.28
C ASN A 25 -1.93 -3.17 8.03
N SER A 26 -2.35 -3.73 6.91
CA SER A 26 -3.76 -3.82 6.54
C SER A 26 -4.54 -4.77 7.47
N ALA A 27 -3.99 -5.93 7.78
CA ALA A 27 -4.69 -6.98 8.52
C ALA A 27 -5.06 -6.57 9.94
N GLN A 28 -4.35 -5.61 10.52
CA GLN A 28 -4.58 -5.18 11.90
C GLN A 28 -5.60 -4.05 12.04
N LYS A 29 -6.18 -3.57 10.94
CA LYS A 29 -7.04 -2.40 10.95
C LYS A 29 -8.51 -2.80 10.95
N MET A 30 -9.21 -2.37 11.99
CA MET A 30 -10.66 -2.59 12.12
C MET A 30 -11.47 -1.71 11.19
N SER A 31 -10.88 -0.62 10.68
CA SER A 31 -11.57 0.37 9.85
C SER A 31 -12.16 -0.21 8.57
N TRP A 32 -11.57 -1.28 8.05
CA TRP A 32 -12.07 -1.94 6.85
C TRP A 32 -13.52 -2.38 6.96
N LYS A 33 -13.91 -2.86 8.14
CA LYS A 33 -15.26 -3.37 8.37
C LYS A 33 -16.32 -2.28 8.26
N GLN A 34 -15.97 -1.05 8.65
CA GLN A 34 -16.88 0.09 8.55
C GLN A 34 -17.30 0.38 7.13
N PHE A 35 -16.45 0.04 6.17
CA PHE A 35 -16.69 0.29 4.76
C PHE A 35 -17.14 -0.95 3.99
N GLY A 36 -17.40 -2.06 4.69
CA GLY A 36 -17.88 -3.28 4.07
C GLY A 36 -16.81 -4.15 3.45
N PHE A 37 -15.54 -3.90 3.74
CA PHE A 37 -14.40 -4.66 3.23
C PHE A 37 -13.90 -5.62 4.31
N SER A 38 -14.61 -6.71 4.51
CA SER A 38 -14.28 -7.67 5.57
C SER A 38 -13.30 -8.75 5.12
N LYS A 39 -13.17 -8.97 3.80
CA LYS A 39 -12.29 -10.00 3.26
C LYS A 39 -10.93 -9.42 2.91
N PHE A 40 -9.88 -10.19 3.21
CA PHE A 40 -8.51 -9.77 2.95
C PHE A 40 -8.27 -9.48 1.46
N ASP A 41 -8.76 -10.31 0.57
CA ASP A 41 -8.56 -10.13 -0.86
C ASP A 41 -9.23 -8.85 -1.37
N GLU A 42 -10.39 -8.48 -0.84
CA GLU A 42 -11.04 -7.22 -1.18
C GLU A 42 -10.17 -6.03 -0.77
N GLN A 43 -9.63 -6.09 0.45
CA GLN A 43 -8.76 -5.05 0.99
C GLN A 43 -7.49 -4.91 0.15
N LEU A 44 -6.85 -6.01 -0.15
CA LEU A 44 -5.60 -6.03 -0.90
C LEU A 44 -5.79 -5.48 -2.31
N ASN A 45 -6.85 -5.88 -2.98
CA ASN A 45 -7.13 -5.40 -4.33
C ASN A 45 -7.41 -3.90 -4.35
N LEU A 46 -8.10 -3.39 -3.36
CA LEU A 46 -8.36 -1.95 -3.29
C LEU A 46 -7.07 -1.17 -3.01
N ILE A 47 -6.21 -1.68 -2.14
CA ILE A 47 -4.91 -1.06 -1.88
C ILE A 47 -4.10 -0.97 -3.18
N PHE A 48 -4.03 -2.06 -3.93
CA PHE A 48 -3.30 -2.06 -5.20
C PHE A 48 -3.92 -1.12 -6.22
N ALA A 49 -5.25 -1.08 -6.30
CA ALA A 49 -5.92 -0.17 -7.22
C ALA A 49 -5.57 1.29 -6.92
N VAL A 50 -5.58 1.66 -5.64
CA VAL A 50 -5.22 3.02 -5.23
C VAL A 50 -3.75 3.31 -5.52
N MET A 51 -2.86 2.37 -5.21
CA MET A 51 -1.43 2.53 -5.51
C MET A 51 -1.19 2.76 -7.00
N LEU A 52 -1.81 1.95 -7.85
CA LEU A 52 -1.67 2.06 -9.29
C LEU A 52 -2.21 3.38 -9.80
N TYR A 53 -3.31 3.85 -9.24
CA TYR A 53 -3.88 5.16 -9.61
C TYR A 53 -2.90 6.29 -9.29
N ILE A 54 -2.33 6.28 -8.07
CA ILE A 54 -1.35 7.29 -7.65
C ILE A 54 -0.14 7.26 -8.56
N MET A 55 0.37 6.07 -8.87
CA MET A 55 1.54 5.92 -9.74
C MET A 55 1.24 6.41 -11.16
N GLU A 56 0.07 6.11 -11.68
CA GLU A 56 -0.31 6.54 -13.02
C GLU A 56 -0.40 8.06 -13.10
N GLN A 57 -1.02 8.71 -12.10
CA GLN A 57 -1.10 10.16 -12.06
C GLN A 57 0.28 10.80 -11.93
N SER A 58 1.16 10.19 -11.16
CA SER A 58 2.54 10.66 -11.03
C SER A 58 3.29 10.59 -12.36
N LEU A 59 3.10 9.51 -13.12
CA LEU A 59 3.74 9.36 -14.43
C LEU A 59 3.24 10.37 -15.45
N LYS A 60 1.99 10.78 -15.33
CA LYS A 60 1.40 11.81 -16.20
C LYS A 60 1.70 13.22 -15.73
N GLU A 61 2.42 13.37 -14.62
CA GLU A 61 2.69 14.66 -13.99
C GLU A 61 1.41 15.42 -13.64
N GLU A 62 0.33 14.70 -13.36
CA GLU A 62 -0.93 15.28 -12.96
C GLU A 62 -1.05 15.29 -11.44
N ASN A 63 -1.77 16.28 -10.91
CA ASN A 63 -2.05 16.33 -9.48
C ASN A 63 -2.90 15.15 -9.06
N CYS A 64 -2.65 14.65 -7.86
CA CYS A 64 -3.44 13.57 -7.27
C CYS A 64 -3.80 13.97 -5.86
N THR A 65 -5.02 14.51 -5.70
CA THR A 65 -5.51 14.95 -4.39
C THR A 65 -6.25 13.82 -3.70
N MET A 66 -6.54 14.03 -2.41
CA MET A 66 -7.38 13.08 -1.66
C MET A 66 -8.79 13.03 -2.24
N ASP A 67 -9.29 14.15 -2.77
CA ASP A 67 -10.59 14.17 -3.45
C ASP A 67 -10.56 13.30 -4.71
N ASP A 68 -9.48 13.36 -5.46
CA ASP A 68 -9.32 12.53 -6.66
C ASP A 68 -9.32 11.04 -6.33
N ILE A 69 -8.65 10.68 -5.24
CA ILE A 69 -8.60 9.28 -4.78
C ILE A 69 -9.99 8.84 -4.34
N GLY A 70 -10.69 9.68 -3.58
CA GLY A 70 -12.06 9.38 -3.16
C GLY A 70 -12.99 9.19 -4.35
N ALA A 71 -12.88 10.04 -5.37
CA ALA A 71 -13.68 9.93 -6.58
C ALA A 71 -13.35 8.66 -7.35
N TYR A 72 -12.08 8.27 -7.39
CA TYR A 72 -11.66 7.03 -8.03
C TYR A 72 -12.26 5.81 -7.33
N ILE A 73 -12.19 5.78 -6.00
CA ILE A 73 -12.77 4.68 -5.22
C ILE A 73 -14.29 4.63 -5.43
N ASP A 74 -14.96 5.78 -5.46
CA ASP A 74 -16.39 5.84 -5.72
C ASP A 74 -16.73 5.25 -7.09
N THR A 75 -15.93 5.56 -8.10
CA THR A 75 -16.11 5.00 -9.44
C THR A 75 -15.93 3.48 -9.43
N LEU A 76 -14.91 2.99 -8.76
CA LEU A 76 -14.69 1.54 -8.62
C LEU A 76 -15.85 0.87 -7.89
N ASN A 77 -16.35 1.51 -6.85
CA ASN A 77 -17.46 0.97 -6.07
C ASN A 77 -18.73 0.91 -6.90
N THR A 78 -19.04 1.97 -7.62
CA THR A 78 -20.25 2.05 -8.44
C THR A 78 -20.23 1.00 -9.56
N ARG A 79 -19.08 0.80 -10.19
CA ARG A 79 -18.96 -0.10 -11.34
C ARG A 79 -18.75 -1.55 -10.95
N TYR A 80 -17.96 -1.82 -9.92
CA TYR A 80 -17.49 -3.19 -9.67
C TYR A 80 -17.77 -3.70 -8.27
N LEU A 81 -17.46 -2.93 -7.23
CA LEU A 81 -17.50 -3.42 -5.85
C LEU A 81 -18.92 -3.44 -5.28
N GLN A 82 -19.71 -2.44 -5.61
CA GLN A 82 -21.12 -2.31 -5.23
C GLN A 82 -21.38 -2.47 -3.74
N LYS A 83 -20.49 -1.89 -2.92
CA LYS A 83 -20.68 -1.82 -1.48
C LYS A 83 -21.67 -0.71 -1.12
N GLN A 84 -22.34 -0.86 0.01
CA GLN A 84 -23.31 0.12 0.53
C GLN A 84 -22.54 1.24 1.25
N ILE A 85 -21.79 2.03 0.50
CA ILE A 85 -21.01 3.14 1.02
C ILE A 85 -21.28 4.40 0.21
N THR A 86 -21.20 5.56 0.89
CA THR A 86 -21.42 6.86 0.26
C THR A 86 -20.14 7.38 -0.38
N TYR A 87 -20.26 8.45 -1.16
CA TYR A 87 -19.08 9.15 -1.68
C TYR A 87 -18.17 9.62 -0.55
N GLU A 88 -18.75 10.13 0.53
CA GLU A 88 -17.98 10.58 1.69
C GLU A 88 -17.22 9.41 2.32
N ASP A 89 -17.85 8.24 2.39
CA ASP A 89 -17.17 7.02 2.86
C ASP A 89 -15.99 6.66 1.96
N CYS A 90 -16.15 6.81 0.66
CA CYS A 90 -15.06 6.56 -0.30
C CYS A 90 -13.89 7.52 -0.06
N ARG A 91 -14.19 8.77 0.27
CA ARG A 91 -13.17 9.77 0.62
C ARG A 91 -12.42 9.37 1.89
N LYS A 92 -13.16 8.94 2.91
CA LYS A 92 -12.59 8.48 4.17
C LYS A 92 -11.76 7.21 3.96
N LEU A 93 -12.24 6.31 3.12
CA LEU A 93 -11.54 5.09 2.79
C LEU A 93 -10.23 5.40 2.06
N GLY A 94 -10.24 6.35 1.15
CA GLY A 94 -9.04 6.83 0.47
C GLY A 94 -8.02 7.39 1.46
N ASP A 95 -8.47 8.22 2.38
CA ASP A 95 -7.60 8.77 3.42
C ASP A 95 -7.00 7.65 4.28
N PHE A 96 -7.81 6.67 4.66
CA PHE A 96 -7.34 5.53 5.44
C PHE A 96 -6.27 4.74 4.67
N ILE A 97 -6.51 4.44 3.40
CA ILE A 97 -5.55 3.68 2.60
C ILE A 97 -4.23 4.44 2.47
N VAL A 98 -4.30 5.72 2.12
CA VAL A 98 -3.09 6.52 1.89
C VAL A 98 -2.33 6.78 3.19
N ASN A 99 -3.00 7.29 4.20
CA ASN A 99 -2.30 7.78 5.40
C ASN A 99 -2.02 6.69 6.42
N VAL A 100 -2.89 5.68 6.54
CA VAL A 100 -2.69 4.62 7.52
C VAL A 100 -1.95 3.43 6.91
N ILE A 101 -2.42 2.95 5.77
CA ILE A 101 -1.83 1.74 5.16
C ILE A 101 -0.53 2.06 4.43
N LEU A 102 -0.58 2.95 3.44
CA LEU A 102 0.57 3.20 2.56
C LEU A 102 1.66 4.03 3.24
N SER A 103 1.28 5.05 3.99
CA SER A 103 2.22 5.93 4.68
C SER A 103 2.55 5.49 6.09
N ASN A 104 1.85 4.48 6.61
CA ASN A 104 2.02 3.99 7.98
C ASN A 104 1.99 5.13 9.01
N GLU A 105 1.06 6.08 8.83
CA GLU A 105 0.91 7.26 9.70
C GLU A 105 2.20 8.07 9.82
N GLY A 106 3.00 8.11 8.77
CA GLY A 106 4.26 8.84 8.73
C GLY A 106 5.43 8.11 9.37
N ARG A 107 5.22 6.89 9.86
CA ARG A 107 6.30 6.11 10.46
C ARG A 107 7.02 5.29 9.40
N ALA A 108 8.32 5.12 9.60
CA ALA A 108 9.12 4.28 8.70
C ALA A 108 8.63 2.84 8.74
N MET A 109 8.56 2.23 7.57
CA MET A 109 8.26 0.81 7.45
C MET A 109 9.55 0.04 7.23
N TYR A 110 9.70 -1.06 7.93
CA TYR A 110 10.89 -1.88 7.81
C TYR A 110 10.57 -3.33 8.13
N PHE A 111 11.47 -4.22 7.73
CA PHE A 111 11.44 -5.62 8.11
C PHE A 111 12.88 -6.15 8.18
N ASP A 112 13.07 -7.29 8.81
CA ASP A 112 14.38 -7.93 8.91
C ASP A 112 14.57 -8.88 7.74
N GLY A 113 15.56 -8.56 6.90
CA GLY A 113 15.96 -9.42 5.80
C GLY A 113 17.22 -10.21 6.16
N TYR A 114 17.21 -11.50 5.89
CA TYR A 114 18.36 -12.34 6.20
C TYR A 114 19.35 -12.33 5.04
N ASP A 115 20.62 -12.07 5.36
CA ASP A 115 21.72 -12.12 4.39
C ASP A 115 22.40 -13.46 4.53
N PHE A 116 22.21 -14.34 3.54
CA PHE A 116 22.77 -15.68 3.54
C PHE A 116 24.28 -15.69 3.31
N GLU A 117 24.82 -14.62 2.74
CA GLU A 117 26.27 -14.52 2.55
C GLU A 117 26.99 -14.17 3.85
N GLN A 118 26.38 -13.30 4.66
CA GLN A 118 26.95 -12.84 5.92
C GLN A 118 26.37 -13.55 7.14
N ASN A 119 25.38 -14.41 6.92
CA ASN A 119 24.69 -15.16 7.98
C ASN A 119 24.16 -14.23 9.10
N ALA A 120 23.50 -13.14 8.69
CA ALA A 120 23.00 -12.16 9.64
C ALA A 120 21.73 -11.51 9.10
N TYR A 121 20.88 -11.00 10.01
CA TYR A 121 19.72 -10.21 9.66
C TYR A 121 20.14 -8.76 9.47
N HIS A 122 19.54 -8.11 8.48
CA HIS A 122 19.70 -6.68 8.23
C HIS A 122 18.34 -6.01 8.18
N ILE A 123 18.26 -4.80 8.73
CA ILE A 123 17.04 -4.01 8.68
C ILE A 123 16.87 -3.48 7.25
N MET A 124 15.72 -3.79 6.65
CA MET A 124 15.36 -3.35 5.30
C MET A 124 14.28 -2.28 5.40
N HIS A 125 14.56 -1.10 4.89
CA HIS A 125 13.61 0.02 4.90
C HIS A 125 12.82 0.07 3.59
N VAL A 126 11.50 0.25 3.71
CA VAL A 126 10.61 0.36 2.55
C VAL A 126 10.14 1.80 2.36
N SER A 127 11.12 2.69 2.27
CA SER A 127 10.86 4.13 2.21
C SER A 127 10.23 4.59 0.90
N TYR A 128 10.34 3.81 -0.17
CA TYR A 128 9.86 4.26 -1.46
C TYR A 128 8.33 4.41 -1.54
N VAL A 129 7.58 3.73 -0.67
CA VAL A 129 6.14 3.92 -0.62
C VAL A 129 5.81 5.34 -0.20
N ALA A 130 6.47 5.82 0.86
CA ALA A 130 6.30 7.19 1.32
C ALA A 130 6.71 8.19 0.23
N ASN A 131 7.79 7.91 -0.49
CA ASN A 131 8.26 8.79 -1.56
C ASN A 131 7.23 8.94 -2.68
N ARG A 132 6.48 7.88 -2.98
CA ARG A 132 5.41 7.94 -3.98
C ARG A 132 4.25 8.80 -3.50
N ILE A 133 3.97 8.77 -2.21
CA ILE A 133 2.84 9.48 -1.63
C ILE A 133 3.10 10.99 -1.51
N VAL A 134 4.36 11.42 -1.50
CA VAL A 134 4.68 12.86 -1.43
C VAL A 134 4.23 13.62 -2.68
N TYR A 135 3.84 12.91 -3.74
CA TYR A 135 3.27 13.55 -4.92
C TYR A 135 1.78 13.86 -4.78
N LEU A 136 1.17 13.46 -3.67
CA LEU A 136 -0.22 13.78 -3.42
C LEU A 136 -0.34 15.24 -3.05
N ASP A 137 -1.18 15.94 -3.78
CA ASP A 137 -1.54 17.31 -3.48
C ASP A 137 -2.64 17.28 -2.43
N GLN A 138 -2.33 17.84 -1.28
CA GLN A 138 -3.29 17.91 -0.20
C GLN A 138 -3.99 19.28 -0.23
#